data_49db69420bb26328bbd65f3c86110f4c
#
_entry.id   49db69420bb26328bbd65f3c86110f4c
#
_cell.length_a   1.000
_cell.length_b   1.000
_cell.length_c   1.000
_cell.angle_alpha   90.00
_cell.angle_beta   90.00
_cell.angle_gamma   90.00
#
_symmetry.space_group_name_H-M   'P 1'
#
loop_
_entity.id
_entity.type
_entity.pdbx_description
1 polymer ?
#
loop_
_entity_poly.entity_id
_entity_poly.type
_entity_poly.pdbx_seq_one_letter_code
_entity_poly.pdbx_strand_id
1 'polypeptide(L)'
;MNKPESTDKTKAGLAALTLGAIGVVYGDIGTSPLYTVKEVFGENSGVPLNPENLTGAISVIFWALMLVVTLKYVILILKADNHGEGGGLALTALASEAVRKNPKLKTVLLLIGVFGATLFYGDSVITPAISVLGAMEGLTLVTPTLTPYIIPISVLILMGLFAVQRYGTSVVGRFFGPIIVLWFATLGAVGVVNIVSAPEILHALNPVHGIQFIFDRGWGLFAAFGAIVLALTGAEALYADMGHFGKKPIRLAWTFLVFPCLALNYLGQGALLIAQPDAIENPFYRSFPDAWVIPVLCLATMAAIIASQAVISGAYSMSKQAIQLGFLPRMKIQYTSAKESGQIYMPAVNWLLLAGVLLAVLMFKTSSNLAGAYGIAVTLTMLITTTLTYFVIRHSWGLPAWLSVGATIFFILIDILLVVSCAFKLFDGGWFPIVLGLALFVVMSTWWRGRKLLMKSIQKDGIDLSEFLPTLNVEQINRAYRTAVYPVADPDKVPMALLHNLKHNQVLHASNVMLTVVFESVPWVGNLNRVEVKSLSRGFWQVTVRYGFMNTPDIPKALELTDEVGLKISLFETTYFLSRETVVPTPGSGMAKWREQLFATMSRNAGGVVDFFKLPSNAVVELGTRVQI
;
A
#
# COMPACT_ATOMS: atom_id res chain seq x y z
N MET A 1 -29.95 -13.52 -3.12
CA MET A 1 -28.81 -12.68 -2.68
C MET A 1 -28.34 -13.19 -1.33
N ASN A 2 -27.57 -14.28 -1.30
CA ASN A 2 -26.99 -14.79 -0.08
C ASN A 2 -25.63 -14.13 0.14
N LYS A 3 -25.44 -13.56 1.33
CA LYS A 3 -24.14 -13.03 1.76
C LYS A 3 -23.07 -14.12 1.57
N PRO A 4 -21.88 -13.78 1.02
CA PRO A 4 -20.78 -14.72 1.03
C PRO A 4 -20.50 -15.10 2.48
N GLU A 5 -20.42 -16.40 2.76
CA GLU A 5 -19.94 -16.90 4.05
C GLU A 5 -18.56 -16.29 4.30
N SER A 6 -18.54 -15.33 5.20
CA SER A 6 -17.33 -14.88 5.83
C SER A 6 -16.74 -16.08 6.56
N THR A 7 -15.65 -16.64 6.02
CA THR A 7 -14.75 -17.49 6.80
C THR A 7 -14.62 -16.91 8.19
N ASP A 8 -14.93 -17.72 9.17
CA ASP A 8 -14.91 -17.55 10.61
C ASP A 8 -13.95 -16.45 11.12
N LYS A 9 -14.36 -15.18 10.94
CA LYS A 9 -13.85 -14.10 11.75
C LYS A 9 -14.52 -14.32 13.09
N THR A 10 -13.83 -14.95 14.02
CA THR A 10 -14.11 -14.77 15.44
C THR A 10 -14.43 -13.30 15.59
N LYS A 11 -15.71 -12.99 15.93
CA LYS A 11 -16.22 -11.61 16.00
C LYS A 11 -15.45 -10.88 17.09
N ALA A 12 -14.27 -10.35 16.76
CA ALA A 12 -13.60 -9.40 17.63
C ALA A 12 -14.60 -8.28 17.89
N GLY A 13 -14.90 -7.98 19.14
CA GLY A 13 -15.84 -6.92 19.49
C GLY A 13 -15.37 -5.60 18.91
N LEU A 14 -16.30 -4.68 18.63
CA LEU A 14 -15.99 -3.36 18.07
C LEU A 14 -14.87 -2.64 18.84
N ALA A 15 -14.84 -2.80 20.16
CA ALA A 15 -13.78 -2.20 21.02
C ALA A 15 -12.39 -2.79 20.70
N ALA A 16 -12.26 -4.10 20.50
CA ALA A 16 -10.99 -4.73 20.17
C ALA A 16 -10.49 -4.30 18.78
N LEU A 17 -11.40 -4.21 17.79
CA LEU A 17 -11.08 -3.69 16.46
C LEU A 17 -10.69 -2.21 16.50
N THR A 18 -11.34 -1.40 17.34
CA THR A 18 -10.99 0.02 17.51
C THR A 18 -9.61 0.16 18.16
N LEU A 19 -9.31 -0.63 19.19
CA LEU A 19 -7.99 -0.64 19.82
C LEU A 19 -6.89 -1.09 18.84
N GLY A 20 -7.17 -2.12 18.01
CA GLY A 20 -6.27 -2.54 16.95
C GLY A 20 -6.05 -1.46 15.89
N ALA A 21 -7.12 -0.76 15.49
CA ALA A 21 -7.02 0.36 14.55
C ALA A 21 -6.18 1.51 15.14
N ILE A 22 -6.34 1.84 16.43
CA ILE A 22 -5.50 2.85 17.08
C ILE A 22 -4.02 2.44 17.02
N GLY A 23 -3.71 1.19 17.29
CA GLY A 23 -2.33 0.70 17.33
C GLY A 23 -1.62 0.63 15.98
N VAL A 24 -2.35 0.34 14.90
CA VAL A 24 -1.73 0.13 13.59
C VAL A 24 -1.95 1.33 12.67
N VAL A 25 -3.21 1.76 12.51
CA VAL A 25 -3.57 2.76 11.50
C VAL A 25 -3.06 4.16 11.85
N TYR A 26 -3.04 4.51 13.14
CA TYR A 26 -2.77 5.87 13.61
C TYR A 26 -1.36 6.08 14.16
N GLY A 27 -0.47 5.09 14.02
CA GLY A 27 0.92 5.20 14.46
C GLY A 27 1.64 6.34 13.75
N ASP A 28 1.57 6.39 12.44
CA ASP A 28 2.29 7.34 11.60
C ASP A 28 1.83 8.78 11.83
N ILE A 29 0.53 9.06 11.73
CA ILE A 29 0.00 10.41 12.02
C ILE A 29 0.22 10.84 13.48
N GLY A 30 0.33 9.87 14.39
CA GLY A 30 0.63 10.09 15.80
C GLY A 30 2.07 10.53 16.08
N THR A 31 3.02 10.23 15.18
CA THR A 31 4.43 10.66 15.33
C THR A 31 4.71 12.02 14.70
N SER A 32 3.82 12.56 13.88
CA SER A 32 3.98 13.87 13.24
C SER A 32 4.22 15.04 14.21
N PRO A 33 3.63 15.08 15.44
CA PRO A 33 3.92 16.13 16.42
C PRO A 33 5.38 16.25 16.84
N LEU A 34 6.20 15.19 16.68
CA LEU A 34 7.62 15.19 17.03
C LEU A 34 8.44 16.22 16.22
N TYR A 35 7.99 16.53 15.00
CA TYR A 35 8.78 17.36 14.08
C TYR A 35 7.99 18.48 13.40
N THR A 36 6.65 18.41 13.30
CA THR A 36 5.87 19.35 12.47
C THR A 36 6.01 20.80 12.92
N VAL A 37 5.79 21.10 14.20
CA VAL A 37 5.82 22.50 14.69
C VAL A 37 7.22 23.09 14.59
N LYS A 38 8.25 22.28 14.91
CA LYS A 38 9.66 22.65 14.71
C LYS A 38 9.95 23.05 13.27
N GLU A 39 9.42 22.28 12.30
CA GLU A 39 9.64 22.55 10.87
C GLU A 39 8.87 23.76 10.36
N VAL A 40 7.67 24.06 10.91
CA VAL A 40 6.88 25.24 10.51
C VAL A 40 7.56 26.53 10.90
N PHE A 41 8.29 26.57 12.01
CA PHE A 41 9.02 27.74 12.51
C PHE A 41 10.54 27.60 12.40
N GLY A 42 11.03 26.57 11.74
CA GLY A 42 12.44 26.36 11.48
C GLY A 42 13.00 27.42 10.51
N GLU A 43 14.33 27.58 10.48
CA GLU A 43 15.04 28.60 9.69
C GLU A 43 14.64 28.58 8.20
N ASN A 44 14.41 27.39 7.64
CA ASN A 44 14.06 27.19 6.22
C ASN A 44 12.62 27.63 5.87
N SER A 45 11.75 27.84 6.85
CA SER A 45 10.36 28.21 6.61
C SER A 45 10.17 29.72 6.41
N GLY A 46 11.09 30.52 6.94
CA GLY A 46 11.00 31.99 6.95
C GLY A 46 9.82 32.56 7.74
N VAL A 47 9.21 31.76 8.63
CA VAL A 47 8.09 32.20 9.47
C VAL A 47 8.63 32.80 10.77
N PRO A 48 8.48 34.11 11.01
CA PRO A 48 8.89 34.71 12.27
C PRO A 48 8.11 34.12 13.45
N LEU A 49 8.84 33.83 14.53
CA LEU A 49 8.27 33.30 15.75
C LEU A 49 7.65 34.46 16.57
N ASN A 50 6.35 34.66 16.41
CA ASN A 50 5.56 35.60 17.18
C ASN A 50 4.16 35.02 17.47
N PRO A 51 3.42 35.53 18.47
CA PRO A 51 2.12 34.99 18.89
C PRO A 51 1.08 34.93 17.76
N GLU A 52 1.06 35.91 16.87
CA GLU A 52 0.13 36.00 15.76
C GLU A 52 0.39 34.90 14.72
N ASN A 53 1.65 34.72 14.33
CA ASN A 53 2.06 33.66 13.40
C ASN A 53 1.89 32.26 14.01
N LEU A 54 2.16 32.10 15.31
CA LEU A 54 1.92 30.85 16.02
C LEU A 54 0.44 30.49 15.99
N THR A 55 -0.43 31.43 16.37
CA THR A 55 -1.89 31.22 16.32
C THR A 55 -2.36 30.92 14.90
N GLY A 56 -1.86 31.66 13.91
CA GLY A 56 -2.20 31.44 12.50
C GLY A 56 -1.76 30.08 11.97
N ALA A 57 -0.50 29.70 12.19
CA ALA A 57 0.04 28.43 11.71
C ALA A 57 -0.64 27.22 12.38
N ILE A 58 -0.87 27.28 13.71
CA ILE A 58 -1.60 26.22 14.44
C ILE A 58 -3.06 26.15 13.97
N SER A 59 -3.69 27.31 13.64
CA SER A 59 -5.02 27.32 13.03
C SER A 59 -5.03 26.59 11.70
N VAL A 60 -4.03 26.83 10.83
CA VAL A 60 -3.93 26.11 9.55
C VAL A 60 -3.72 24.61 9.77
N ILE A 61 -2.86 24.20 10.71
CA ILE A 61 -2.67 22.76 11.03
C ILE A 61 -4.01 22.14 11.48
N PHE A 62 -4.73 22.77 12.39
CA PHE A 62 -6.02 22.29 12.89
C PHE A 62 -7.04 22.13 11.76
N TRP A 63 -7.21 23.14 10.93
CA TRP A 63 -8.18 23.10 9.83
C TRP A 63 -7.75 22.21 8.68
N ALA A 64 -6.45 22.03 8.45
CA ALA A 64 -5.94 21.04 7.50
C ALA A 64 -6.25 19.61 7.96
N LEU A 65 -6.09 19.29 9.26
CA LEU A 65 -6.52 18.01 9.84
C LEU A 65 -8.03 17.80 9.70
N MET A 66 -8.84 18.86 9.91
CA MET A 66 -10.29 18.80 9.73
C MET A 66 -10.68 18.58 8.27
N LEU A 67 -10.12 19.35 7.33
CA LEU A 67 -10.53 19.30 5.92
C LEU A 67 -9.95 18.07 5.20
N VAL A 68 -8.65 17.80 5.39
CA VAL A 68 -7.98 16.73 4.66
C VAL A 68 -8.19 15.40 5.37
N VAL A 69 -7.85 15.25 6.64
CA VAL A 69 -7.94 13.95 7.28
C VAL A 69 -9.39 13.61 7.62
N THR A 70 -10.10 14.49 8.34
CA THR A 70 -11.46 14.18 8.78
C THR A 70 -12.45 14.16 7.62
N LEU A 71 -12.60 15.26 6.88
CA LEU A 71 -13.62 15.37 5.84
C LEU A 71 -13.29 14.53 4.61
N LYS A 72 -12.07 14.67 4.06
CA LYS A 72 -11.67 13.97 2.83
C LYS A 72 -11.45 12.47 3.08
N TYR A 73 -10.57 12.07 4.04
CA TYR A 73 -10.25 10.66 4.23
C TYR A 73 -11.28 9.92 5.07
N VAL A 74 -11.55 10.35 6.32
CA VAL A 74 -12.38 9.59 7.27
C VAL A 74 -13.86 9.58 6.87
N ILE A 75 -14.38 10.70 6.35
CA ILE A 75 -15.79 10.77 5.97
C ILE A 75 -16.01 10.32 4.52
N LEU A 76 -15.19 10.77 3.56
CA LEU A 76 -15.45 10.60 2.14
C LEU A 76 -14.73 9.39 1.56
N ILE A 77 -13.39 9.33 1.60
CA ILE A 77 -12.59 8.28 0.95
C ILE A 77 -12.86 6.90 1.57
N LEU A 78 -13.02 6.79 2.90
CA LEU A 78 -13.40 5.52 3.54
C LEU A 78 -14.77 4.97 3.07
N LYS A 79 -15.56 5.72 2.30
CA LYS A 79 -16.76 5.17 1.62
C LYS A 79 -16.42 4.44 0.32
N ALA A 80 -15.30 4.79 -0.32
CA ALA A 80 -14.83 4.14 -1.55
C ALA A 80 -14.19 2.78 -1.22
N ASP A 81 -15.01 1.84 -0.90
CA ASP A 81 -14.70 0.53 -0.41
C ASP A 81 -14.90 -0.51 -1.54
N ASN A 82 -13.87 -1.25 -1.84
CA ASN A 82 -13.93 -2.39 -2.75
C ASN A 82 -14.21 -3.66 -1.95
N HIS A 83 -15.48 -3.96 -1.66
CA HIS A 83 -15.91 -5.15 -0.90
C HIS A 83 -15.17 -5.32 0.45
N GLY A 84 -14.98 -4.21 1.15
CA GLY A 84 -14.30 -4.16 2.45
C GLY A 84 -12.82 -3.79 2.38
N GLU A 85 -12.19 -3.82 1.23
CA GLU A 85 -10.78 -3.46 1.03
C GLU A 85 -10.62 -2.00 0.59
N GLY A 86 -9.50 -1.37 1.00
CA GLY A 86 -9.12 -0.01 0.66
C GLY A 86 -7.70 0.09 0.12
N GLY A 87 -7.22 1.33 0.09
CA GLY A 87 -5.88 1.66 -0.41
C GLY A 87 -5.83 2.01 -1.89
N GLY A 88 -4.71 2.58 -2.32
CA GLY A 88 -4.55 3.15 -3.66
C GLY A 88 -4.80 2.18 -4.81
N LEU A 89 -4.36 0.92 -4.70
CA LEU A 89 -4.58 -0.09 -5.74
C LEU A 89 -6.05 -0.59 -5.76
N ALA A 90 -6.70 -0.73 -4.61
CA ALA A 90 -8.11 -1.07 -4.53
C ALA A 90 -8.98 0.05 -5.15
N LEU A 91 -8.65 1.32 -4.86
CA LEU A 91 -9.28 2.48 -5.47
C LEU A 91 -9.05 2.53 -6.98
N THR A 92 -7.84 2.18 -7.44
CA THR A 92 -7.50 2.09 -8.85
C THR A 92 -8.34 1.03 -9.57
N ALA A 93 -8.53 -0.11 -8.94
CA ALA A 93 -9.39 -1.18 -9.46
C ALA A 93 -10.84 -0.69 -9.59
N LEU A 94 -11.40 -0.05 -8.55
CA LEU A 94 -12.74 0.55 -8.57
C LEU A 94 -12.89 1.61 -9.66
N ALA A 95 -11.95 2.55 -9.73
CA ALA A 95 -11.99 3.64 -10.73
C ALA A 95 -11.88 3.10 -12.16
N SER A 96 -11.02 2.09 -12.38
CA SER A 96 -10.86 1.46 -13.68
C SER A 96 -12.08 0.65 -14.13
N GLU A 97 -12.77 0.00 -13.18
CA GLU A 97 -14.01 -0.72 -13.47
C GLU A 97 -15.16 0.26 -13.77
N ALA A 98 -15.22 1.39 -13.06
CA ALA A 98 -16.20 2.45 -13.32
C ALA A 98 -16.16 2.97 -14.78
N VAL A 99 -15.00 2.91 -15.44
CA VAL A 99 -14.78 3.35 -16.81
C VAL A 99 -14.54 2.21 -17.81
N ARG A 100 -14.94 0.98 -17.50
CA ARG A 100 -14.69 -0.22 -18.32
C ARG A 100 -15.07 -0.09 -19.79
N LYS A 101 -16.07 0.73 -20.11
CA LYS A 101 -16.51 0.99 -21.48
C LYS A 101 -15.52 1.82 -22.32
N ASN A 102 -14.54 2.49 -21.68
CA ASN A 102 -13.54 3.30 -22.35
C ASN A 102 -12.13 2.74 -22.08
N PRO A 103 -11.59 1.88 -22.98
CA PRO A 103 -10.30 1.19 -22.75
C PRO A 103 -9.10 2.13 -22.60
N LYS A 104 -9.13 3.28 -23.29
CA LYS A 104 -8.06 4.28 -23.20
C LYS A 104 -8.04 4.94 -21.82
N LEU A 105 -9.19 5.40 -21.35
CA LEU A 105 -9.33 6.00 -20.03
C LEU A 105 -9.03 4.99 -18.92
N LYS A 106 -9.50 3.75 -19.04
CA LYS A 106 -9.15 2.66 -18.13
C LYS A 106 -7.62 2.50 -18.00
N THR A 107 -6.91 2.47 -19.12
CA THR A 107 -5.45 2.34 -19.11
C THR A 107 -4.76 3.53 -18.43
N VAL A 108 -5.24 4.76 -18.68
CA VAL A 108 -4.70 5.96 -18.03
C VAL A 108 -4.91 5.92 -16.52
N LEU A 109 -6.12 5.58 -16.05
CA LEU A 109 -6.41 5.47 -14.62
C LEU A 109 -5.58 4.38 -13.94
N LEU A 110 -5.38 3.23 -14.60
CA LEU A 110 -4.50 2.18 -14.10
C LEU A 110 -3.06 2.69 -13.93
N LEU A 111 -2.52 3.42 -14.91
CA LEU A 111 -1.15 3.94 -14.83
C LEU A 111 -1.03 5.03 -13.75
N ILE A 112 -2.00 5.93 -13.63
CA ILE A 112 -2.05 6.94 -12.56
C ILE A 112 -2.09 6.27 -11.19
N GLY A 113 -2.94 5.25 -11.02
CA GLY A 113 -3.04 4.52 -9.75
C GLY A 113 -1.78 3.72 -9.41
N VAL A 114 -1.14 3.10 -10.40
CA VAL A 114 0.16 2.44 -10.22
C VAL A 114 1.23 3.46 -9.82
N PHE A 115 1.24 4.65 -10.42
CA PHE A 115 2.16 5.70 -10.03
C PHE A 115 1.93 6.15 -8.58
N GLY A 116 0.66 6.32 -8.16
CA GLY A 116 0.33 6.58 -6.75
C GLY A 116 0.81 5.48 -5.81
N ALA A 117 0.64 4.21 -6.21
CA ALA A 117 1.17 3.10 -5.43
C ALA A 117 2.70 3.13 -5.30
N THR A 118 3.42 3.53 -6.36
CA THR A 118 4.90 3.62 -6.29
C THR A 118 5.38 4.78 -5.41
N LEU A 119 4.63 5.89 -5.34
CA LEU A 119 4.92 6.98 -4.39
C LEU A 119 4.72 6.54 -2.93
N PHE A 120 3.74 5.67 -2.65
CA PHE A 120 3.56 5.09 -1.32
C PHE A 120 4.76 4.23 -0.88
N TYR A 121 5.48 3.58 -1.78
CA TYR A 121 6.75 2.93 -1.42
C TYR A 121 7.84 3.96 -1.05
N GLY A 122 7.83 5.14 -1.69
CA GLY A 122 8.70 6.26 -1.30
C GLY A 122 8.40 6.73 0.12
N ASP A 123 7.12 6.86 0.44
CA ASP A 123 6.62 7.13 1.80
C ASP A 123 7.05 6.03 2.79
N SER A 124 6.90 4.76 2.40
CA SER A 124 7.30 3.60 3.23
C SER A 124 8.81 3.53 3.53
N VAL A 125 9.64 4.25 2.80
CA VAL A 125 11.07 4.44 3.09
C VAL A 125 11.29 5.61 4.04
N ILE A 126 10.60 6.74 3.83
CA ILE A 126 10.83 7.96 4.59
C ILE A 126 10.21 7.89 5.99
N THR A 127 9.01 7.36 6.12
CA THR A 127 8.29 7.30 7.41
C THR A 127 9.08 6.61 8.53
N PRO A 128 9.67 5.41 8.34
CA PRO A 128 10.52 4.81 9.38
C PRO A 128 11.75 5.65 9.71
N ALA A 129 12.37 6.27 8.70
CA ALA A 129 13.56 7.07 8.89
C ALA A 129 13.27 8.33 9.71
N ILE A 130 12.25 9.12 9.33
CA ILE A 130 11.93 10.39 10.00
C ILE A 130 11.37 10.18 11.41
N SER A 131 10.51 9.15 11.60
CA SER A 131 9.88 8.87 12.89
C SER A 131 10.91 8.41 13.93
N VAL A 132 11.84 7.52 13.53
CA VAL A 132 12.87 7.03 14.45
C VAL A 132 13.91 8.12 14.72
N LEU A 133 14.35 8.88 13.71
CA LEU A 133 15.27 10.01 13.93
C LEU A 133 14.62 11.09 14.80
N GLY A 134 13.38 11.50 14.51
CA GLY A 134 12.65 12.50 15.30
C GLY A 134 12.45 12.08 16.76
N ALA A 135 12.19 10.79 17.00
CA ALA A 135 12.16 10.26 18.37
C ALA A 135 13.54 10.32 19.02
N MET A 136 14.61 9.91 18.33
CA MET A 136 15.97 9.88 18.87
C MET A 136 16.59 11.27 19.08
N GLU A 137 16.17 12.29 18.36
CA GLU A 137 16.61 13.67 18.55
C GLU A 137 16.32 14.20 19.97
N GLY A 138 15.37 13.62 20.69
CA GLY A 138 15.15 13.90 22.11
C GLY A 138 16.35 13.58 23.04
N LEU A 139 17.29 12.73 22.59
CA LEU A 139 18.52 12.44 23.33
C LEU A 139 19.40 13.67 23.54
N THR A 140 19.35 14.65 22.65
CA THR A 140 20.14 15.90 22.78
C THR A 140 19.77 16.69 24.02
N LEU A 141 18.49 16.60 24.43
CA LEU A 141 17.99 17.29 25.63
C LEU A 141 18.36 16.56 26.93
N VAL A 142 18.59 15.25 26.87
CA VAL A 142 19.06 14.48 28.02
C VAL A 142 20.52 14.81 28.31
N THR A 143 21.37 14.72 27.27
CA THR A 143 22.77 15.16 27.33
C THR A 143 23.32 15.41 25.92
N PRO A 144 23.96 16.56 25.66
CA PRO A 144 24.54 16.88 24.35
C PRO A 144 25.63 15.89 23.91
N THR A 145 26.26 15.17 24.85
CA THR A 145 27.28 14.15 24.53
C THR A 145 26.73 12.96 23.75
N LEU A 146 25.41 12.74 23.76
CA LEU A 146 24.76 11.66 23.02
C LEU A 146 24.42 12.04 21.57
N THR A 147 24.57 13.29 21.16
CA THR A 147 24.28 13.74 19.79
C THR A 147 24.95 12.89 18.71
N PRO A 148 26.26 12.51 18.79
CA PRO A 148 26.89 11.67 17.77
C PRO A 148 26.30 10.25 17.66
N TYR A 149 25.60 9.79 18.69
CA TYR A 149 25.04 8.44 18.74
C TYR A 149 23.61 8.35 18.20
N ILE A 150 22.95 9.47 17.87
CA ILE A 150 21.58 9.50 17.34
C ILE A 150 21.47 8.64 16.08
N ILE A 151 22.36 8.85 15.10
CA ILE A 151 22.35 8.10 13.83
C ILE A 151 22.67 6.60 14.07
N PRO A 152 23.75 6.22 14.78
CA PRO A 152 24.03 4.81 15.07
C PRO A 152 22.88 4.09 15.80
N ILE A 153 22.27 4.73 16.80
CA ILE A 153 21.15 4.15 17.55
C ILE A 153 19.93 4.00 16.64
N SER A 154 19.60 5.02 15.83
CA SER A 154 18.49 4.96 14.88
C SER A 154 18.67 3.84 13.84
N VAL A 155 19.88 3.70 13.30
CA VAL A 155 20.25 2.60 12.39
C VAL A 155 20.08 1.24 13.08
N LEU A 156 20.52 1.09 14.33
CA LEU A 156 20.39 -0.15 15.09
C LEU A 156 18.93 -0.52 15.33
N ILE A 157 18.08 0.46 15.72
CA ILE A 157 16.65 0.27 15.92
C ILE A 157 15.99 -0.18 14.60
N LEU A 158 16.28 0.50 13.49
CA LEU A 158 15.74 0.18 12.18
C LEU A 158 16.18 -1.21 11.70
N MET A 159 17.46 -1.54 11.81
CA MET A 159 17.97 -2.87 11.47
C MET A 159 17.27 -3.95 12.32
N GLY A 160 17.13 -3.74 13.61
CA GLY A 160 16.41 -4.64 14.52
C GLY A 160 14.94 -4.81 14.10
N LEU A 161 14.26 -3.71 13.78
CA LEU A 161 12.88 -3.71 13.33
C LEU A 161 12.70 -4.57 12.07
N PHE A 162 13.51 -4.36 11.03
CA PHE A 162 13.43 -5.11 9.78
C PHE A 162 13.88 -6.57 9.92
N ALA A 163 14.82 -6.86 10.82
CA ALA A 163 15.26 -8.23 11.09
C ALA A 163 14.18 -9.08 11.77
N VAL A 164 13.36 -8.47 12.63
CA VAL A 164 12.28 -9.16 13.36
C VAL A 164 11.03 -9.40 12.48
N GLN A 165 10.87 -8.71 11.35
CA GLN A 165 9.70 -8.83 10.46
C GLN A 165 9.34 -10.27 10.07
N ARG A 166 10.34 -11.13 9.86
CA ARG A 166 10.16 -12.54 9.47
C ARG A 166 9.38 -13.38 10.50
N TYR A 167 9.40 -12.98 11.77
CA TYR A 167 8.69 -13.71 12.83
C TYR A 167 7.22 -13.30 12.96
N GLY A 168 6.80 -12.27 12.22
CA GLY A 168 5.45 -11.73 12.26
C GLY A 168 5.17 -10.84 13.47
N THR A 169 4.07 -10.13 13.39
CA THR A 169 3.67 -9.14 14.41
C THR A 169 2.56 -9.65 15.34
N SER A 170 2.13 -10.92 15.20
CA SER A 170 0.98 -11.46 15.93
C SER A 170 1.10 -11.39 17.46
N VAL A 171 2.30 -11.57 18.00
CA VAL A 171 2.56 -11.52 19.44
C VAL A 171 2.75 -10.09 19.92
N VAL A 172 3.54 -9.31 19.18
CA VAL A 172 3.88 -7.92 19.55
C VAL A 172 2.73 -6.96 19.24
N GLY A 173 1.99 -7.22 18.17
CA GLY A 173 0.89 -6.39 17.70
C GLY A 173 -0.25 -6.18 18.70
N ARG A 174 -0.45 -7.13 19.63
CA ARG A 174 -1.45 -6.96 20.71
C ARG A 174 -1.11 -5.83 21.69
N PHE A 175 0.19 -5.47 21.78
CA PHE A 175 0.64 -4.37 22.63
C PHE A 175 0.60 -3.03 21.91
N PHE A 176 0.49 -3.00 20.57
CA PHE A 176 0.49 -1.77 19.79
C PHE A 176 -0.66 -0.85 20.18
N GLY A 177 -1.87 -1.39 20.28
CA GLY A 177 -3.05 -0.63 20.70
C GLY A 177 -2.86 0.09 22.05
N PRO A 178 -2.59 -0.62 23.14
CA PRO A 178 -2.35 -0.01 24.45
C PRO A 178 -1.22 1.03 24.48
N ILE A 179 -0.10 0.75 23.80
CA ILE A 179 1.05 1.68 23.73
C ILE A 179 0.65 2.96 23.00
N ILE A 180 -0.03 2.86 21.86
CA ILE A 180 -0.44 4.03 21.07
C ILE A 180 -1.58 4.79 21.77
N VAL A 181 -2.49 4.13 22.50
CA VAL A 181 -3.46 4.82 23.36
C VAL A 181 -2.75 5.64 24.43
N LEU A 182 -1.75 5.04 25.12
CA LEU A 182 -0.93 5.77 26.10
C LEU A 182 -0.21 6.95 25.45
N TRP A 183 0.33 6.76 24.25
CA TRP A 183 0.96 7.82 23.46
C TRP A 183 0.01 8.98 23.19
N PHE A 184 -1.18 8.73 22.62
CA PHE A 184 -2.17 9.78 22.39
C PHE A 184 -2.65 10.46 23.69
N ALA A 185 -2.87 9.69 24.75
CA ALA A 185 -3.22 10.25 26.04
C ALA A 185 -2.12 11.19 26.57
N THR A 186 -0.85 10.83 26.40
CA THR A 186 0.31 11.67 26.75
C THR A 186 0.34 12.96 25.92
N LEU A 187 0.11 12.84 24.59
CA LEU A 187 0.02 14.00 23.68
C LEU A 187 -1.10 14.97 24.11
N GLY A 188 -2.29 14.44 24.40
CA GLY A 188 -3.42 15.24 24.83
C GLY A 188 -3.20 15.89 26.20
N ALA A 189 -2.68 15.12 27.17
CA ALA A 189 -2.44 15.60 28.51
C ALA A 189 -1.43 16.76 28.55
N VAL A 190 -0.27 16.60 27.91
CA VAL A 190 0.73 17.66 27.84
C VAL A 190 0.23 18.88 27.06
N GLY A 191 -0.58 18.63 26.01
CA GLY A 191 -1.23 19.69 25.25
C GLY A 191 -2.11 20.57 26.17
N VAL A 192 -2.96 19.95 26.98
CA VAL A 192 -3.81 20.67 27.93
C VAL A 192 -2.98 21.46 28.94
N VAL A 193 -1.93 20.86 29.52
CA VAL A 193 -1.06 21.53 30.50
C VAL A 193 -0.43 22.80 29.91
N ASN A 194 0.09 22.73 28.68
CA ASN A 194 0.71 23.88 28.04
C ASN A 194 -0.32 24.96 27.61
N ILE A 195 -1.53 24.58 27.20
CA ILE A 195 -2.61 25.53 26.87
C ILE A 195 -2.98 26.39 28.09
N VAL A 196 -2.94 25.80 29.28
CA VAL A 196 -3.21 26.57 30.51
C VAL A 196 -2.21 27.72 30.71
N SER A 197 -0.96 27.58 30.26
CA SER A 197 0.08 28.60 30.37
C SER A 197 -0.12 29.78 29.41
N ALA A 198 -0.72 29.55 28.22
CA ALA A 198 -1.01 30.59 27.22
C ALA A 198 -2.35 30.28 26.53
N PRO A 199 -3.50 30.49 27.21
CA PRO A 199 -4.82 30.10 26.71
C PRO A 199 -5.25 30.87 25.46
N GLU A 200 -4.60 31.96 25.11
CA GLU A 200 -4.81 32.76 23.91
C GLU A 200 -4.61 31.93 22.62
N ILE A 201 -3.82 30.84 22.67
CA ILE A 201 -3.65 29.91 21.52
C ILE A 201 -4.98 29.28 21.07
N LEU A 202 -6.01 29.24 21.93
CA LEU A 202 -7.33 28.72 21.56
C LEU A 202 -8.02 29.57 20.49
N HIS A 203 -7.58 30.80 20.26
CA HIS A 203 -8.01 31.59 19.11
C HIS A 203 -7.68 30.89 17.76
N ALA A 204 -6.69 29.99 17.73
CA ALA A 204 -6.38 29.18 16.56
C ALA A 204 -7.54 28.26 16.11
N LEU A 205 -8.52 27.98 16.97
CA LEU A 205 -9.72 27.25 16.58
C LEU A 205 -10.62 28.07 15.62
N ASN A 206 -10.50 29.39 15.63
CA ASN A 206 -11.19 30.25 14.68
C ASN A 206 -10.43 30.24 13.33
N PRO A 207 -11.07 29.80 12.21
CA PRO A 207 -10.41 29.71 10.91
C PRO A 207 -9.94 31.06 10.35
N VAL A 208 -10.45 32.17 10.86
CA VAL A 208 -10.06 33.52 10.43
C VAL A 208 -8.57 33.75 10.64
N HIS A 209 -7.99 33.29 11.75
CA HIS A 209 -6.55 33.44 12.01
C HIS A 209 -5.69 32.62 11.02
N GLY A 210 -6.17 31.43 10.65
CA GLY A 210 -5.52 30.65 9.60
C GLY A 210 -5.61 31.32 8.23
N ILE A 211 -6.76 31.90 7.89
CA ILE A 211 -6.97 32.64 6.64
C ILE A 211 -6.09 33.89 6.60
N GLN A 212 -6.02 34.66 7.67
CA GLN A 212 -5.13 35.82 7.80
C GLN A 212 -3.67 35.44 7.61
N PHE A 213 -3.22 34.38 8.30
CA PHE A 213 -1.87 33.84 8.14
C PHE A 213 -1.55 33.48 6.69
N ILE A 214 -2.51 32.95 5.93
CA ILE A 214 -2.38 32.62 4.53
C ILE A 214 -2.18 33.89 3.67
N PHE A 215 -3.00 34.92 3.87
CA PHE A 215 -2.97 36.12 3.05
C PHE A 215 -1.79 37.05 3.35
N ASP A 216 -1.34 37.11 4.61
CA ASP A 216 -0.26 38.01 5.03
C ASP A 216 1.13 37.58 4.56
N ARG A 217 1.28 36.33 4.10
CA ARG A 217 2.57 35.72 3.77
C ARG A 217 2.98 35.80 2.31
N GLY A 218 2.08 36.06 1.40
CA GLY A 218 2.38 36.07 -0.03
C GLY A 218 3.08 34.76 -0.48
N TRP A 219 4.23 34.87 -1.14
CA TRP A 219 4.99 33.70 -1.59
C TRP A 219 5.64 32.86 -0.48
N GLY A 220 5.94 33.47 0.68
CA GLY A 220 6.44 32.74 1.87
C GLY A 220 5.46 31.73 2.44
N LEU A 221 4.19 31.82 2.04
CA LEU A 221 3.15 30.87 2.37
C LEU A 221 3.51 29.43 1.98
N PHE A 222 4.09 29.23 0.80
CA PHE A 222 4.38 27.91 0.27
C PHE A 222 5.41 27.15 1.11
N ALA A 223 6.42 27.86 1.66
CA ALA A 223 7.40 27.24 2.56
C ALA A 223 6.75 26.76 3.87
N ALA A 224 5.87 27.58 4.46
CA ALA A 224 5.11 27.21 5.66
C ALA A 224 4.15 26.04 5.41
N PHE A 225 3.40 26.06 4.31
CA PHE A 225 2.50 24.96 3.95
C PHE A 225 3.25 23.65 3.67
N GLY A 226 4.44 23.72 3.06
CA GLY A 226 5.29 22.55 2.87
C GLY A 226 5.70 21.87 4.20
N ALA A 227 5.79 22.63 5.29
CA ALA A 227 6.00 22.07 6.62
C ALA A 227 4.69 21.60 7.28
N ILE A 228 3.58 22.34 7.10
CA ILE A 228 2.25 21.99 7.64
C ILE A 228 1.77 20.64 7.07
N VAL A 229 2.14 20.28 5.83
CA VAL A 229 1.82 18.96 5.24
C VAL A 229 2.27 17.81 6.13
N LEU A 230 3.34 17.97 6.91
CA LEU A 230 3.83 16.94 7.82
C LEU A 230 2.79 16.50 8.86
N ALA A 231 1.89 17.41 9.28
CA ALA A 231 0.78 17.07 10.16
C ALA A 231 -0.27 16.15 9.51
N LEU A 232 -0.31 16.08 8.17
CA LEU A 232 -1.27 15.31 7.39
C LEU A 232 -0.75 13.94 6.97
N THR A 233 0.55 13.68 7.19
CA THR A 233 1.18 12.40 6.86
C THR A 233 0.53 11.25 7.62
N GLY A 234 0.48 10.06 7.01
CA GLY A 234 -0.26 8.93 7.57
C GLY A 234 -1.76 8.90 7.23
N ALA A 235 -2.33 9.94 6.60
CA ALA A 235 -3.73 9.94 6.18
C ALA A 235 -4.04 8.85 5.14
N GLU A 236 -3.09 8.53 4.25
CA GLU A 236 -3.22 7.43 3.27
C GLU A 236 -3.29 6.06 3.94
N ALA A 237 -2.58 5.87 5.06
CA ALA A 237 -2.58 4.62 5.82
C ALA A 237 -3.98 4.28 6.35
N LEU A 238 -4.79 5.29 6.72
CA LEU A 238 -6.19 5.11 7.14
C LEU A 238 -7.01 4.35 6.11
N TYR A 239 -6.79 4.65 4.84
CA TYR A 239 -7.50 4.04 3.75
C TYR A 239 -6.90 2.70 3.36
N ALA A 240 -5.57 2.54 3.41
CA ALA A 240 -4.88 1.29 3.12
C ALA A 240 -5.27 0.17 4.10
N ASP A 241 -5.39 0.48 5.39
CA ASP A 241 -5.68 -0.49 6.43
C ASP A 241 -7.18 -0.75 6.68
N MET A 242 -8.03 -0.12 5.87
CA MET A 242 -9.49 -0.30 5.98
C MET A 242 -9.91 -1.77 5.85
N GLY A 243 -9.20 -2.57 5.07
CA GLY A 243 -9.47 -3.99 4.89
C GLY A 243 -9.29 -4.82 6.17
N HIS A 244 -8.40 -4.39 7.06
CA HIS A 244 -8.07 -5.09 8.29
C HIS A 244 -9.04 -4.79 9.42
N PHE A 245 -9.41 -3.53 9.61
CA PHE A 245 -10.18 -3.07 10.77
C PHE A 245 -11.62 -2.68 10.43
N GLY A 246 -11.87 -2.29 9.19
CA GLY A 246 -13.16 -1.76 8.75
C GLY A 246 -13.37 -0.28 9.07
N LYS A 247 -14.37 0.33 8.43
CA LYS A 247 -14.63 1.78 8.49
C LYS A 247 -15.03 2.29 9.87
N LYS A 248 -15.88 1.52 10.61
CA LYS A 248 -16.42 1.96 11.90
C LYS A 248 -15.34 2.09 12.98
N PRO A 249 -14.46 1.08 13.23
CA PRO A 249 -13.36 1.20 14.18
C PRO A 249 -12.44 2.37 13.88
N ILE A 250 -12.06 2.56 12.60
CA ILE A 250 -11.19 3.67 12.18
C ILE A 250 -11.84 5.02 12.50
N ARG A 251 -13.12 5.21 12.14
CA ARG A 251 -13.83 6.45 12.43
C ARG A 251 -13.95 6.74 13.92
N LEU A 252 -14.27 5.72 14.74
CA LEU A 252 -14.38 5.88 16.19
C LEU A 252 -13.03 6.26 16.79
N ALA A 253 -11.95 5.58 16.42
CA ALA A 253 -10.62 5.90 16.90
C ALA A 253 -10.22 7.35 16.57
N TRP A 254 -10.44 7.77 15.31
CA TRP A 254 -10.16 9.15 14.87
C TRP A 254 -10.94 10.18 15.68
N THR A 255 -12.26 10.03 15.72
CA THR A 255 -13.15 11.07 16.26
C THR A 255 -12.99 11.23 17.77
N PHE A 256 -12.81 10.14 18.51
CA PHE A 256 -12.88 10.21 19.99
C PHE A 256 -11.51 10.24 20.68
N LEU A 257 -10.44 9.80 20.01
CA LEU A 257 -9.12 9.78 20.63
C LEU A 257 -8.07 10.54 19.78
N VAL A 258 -7.87 10.12 18.54
CA VAL A 258 -6.69 10.54 17.77
C VAL A 258 -6.74 12.03 17.44
N PHE A 259 -7.80 12.48 16.79
CA PHE A 259 -7.95 13.90 16.41
C PHE A 259 -7.96 14.84 17.61
N PRO A 260 -8.75 14.58 18.69
CA PRO A 260 -8.72 15.44 19.87
C PRO A 260 -7.33 15.54 20.50
N CYS A 261 -6.61 14.42 20.65
CA CYS A 261 -5.29 14.42 21.25
C CYS A 261 -4.24 15.13 20.37
N LEU A 262 -4.30 14.96 19.04
CA LEU A 262 -3.44 15.70 18.11
C LEU A 262 -3.71 17.19 18.15
N ALA A 263 -4.98 17.60 18.11
CA ALA A 263 -5.37 19.01 18.17
C ALA A 263 -4.89 19.68 19.47
N LEU A 264 -5.10 19.01 20.61
CA LEU A 264 -4.60 19.49 21.90
C LEU A 264 -3.08 19.59 21.92
N ASN A 265 -2.37 18.62 21.33
CA ASN A 265 -0.92 18.66 21.31
C ASN A 265 -0.38 19.80 20.45
N TYR A 266 -0.91 20.01 19.24
CA TYR A 266 -0.49 21.12 18.38
C TYR A 266 -0.80 22.49 19.00
N LEU A 267 -1.98 22.65 19.60
CA LEU A 267 -2.33 23.84 20.39
C LEU A 267 -1.36 24.01 21.57
N GLY A 268 -1.04 22.93 22.29
CA GLY A 268 -0.11 22.97 23.43
C GLY A 268 1.31 23.34 23.03
N GLN A 269 1.83 22.85 21.91
CA GLN A 269 3.13 23.26 21.40
C GLN A 269 3.12 24.75 20.98
N GLY A 270 2.03 25.22 20.36
CA GLY A 270 1.84 26.64 20.06
C GLY A 270 1.81 27.50 21.34
N ALA A 271 1.08 27.09 22.38
CA ALA A 271 1.04 27.75 23.67
C ALA A 271 2.41 27.82 24.34
N LEU A 272 3.16 26.70 24.32
CA LEU A 272 4.53 26.66 24.83
C LEU A 272 5.42 27.70 24.15
N LEU A 273 5.38 27.78 22.81
CA LEU A 273 6.22 28.70 22.04
C LEU A 273 5.79 30.18 22.23
N ILE A 274 4.54 30.47 22.57
CA ILE A 274 4.10 31.80 22.99
C ILE A 274 4.72 32.18 24.35
N ALA A 275 4.70 31.23 25.30
CA ALA A 275 5.22 31.45 26.64
C ALA A 275 6.76 31.41 26.72
N GLN A 276 7.38 30.54 25.91
CA GLN A 276 8.82 30.24 25.91
C GLN A 276 9.33 30.09 24.48
N PRO A 277 9.67 31.16 23.75
CA PRO A 277 10.13 31.13 22.38
C PRO A 277 11.39 30.29 22.16
N ASP A 278 12.28 30.19 23.15
CA ASP A 278 13.52 29.42 23.11
C ASP A 278 13.28 27.90 22.98
N ALA A 279 12.05 27.44 23.27
CA ALA A 279 11.65 26.04 23.13
C ALA A 279 11.58 25.57 21.65
N ILE A 280 11.80 26.49 20.68
CA ILE A 280 11.75 26.18 19.23
C ILE A 280 12.79 25.14 18.79
N GLU A 281 13.90 24.96 19.50
CA GLU A 281 14.88 23.92 19.19
C GLU A 281 14.24 22.53 19.14
N ASN A 282 13.34 22.23 20.06
CA ASN A 282 12.56 21.01 20.09
C ASN A 282 11.24 21.21 20.86
N PRO A 283 10.20 21.80 20.24
CA PRO A 283 8.96 22.17 20.90
C PRO A 283 8.25 20.97 21.54
N PHE A 284 8.36 19.81 20.92
CA PHE A 284 7.73 18.59 21.41
C PHE A 284 8.29 18.16 22.77
N TYR A 285 9.60 17.92 22.87
CA TYR A 285 10.21 17.43 24.10
C TYR A 285 10.29 18.53 25.20
N ARG A 286 10.44 19.79 24.80
CA ARG A 286 10.38 20.93 25.71
C ARG A 286 8.98 21.18 26.30
N SER A 287 7.95 20.55 25.72
CA SER A 287 6.59 20.55 26.31
C SER A 287 6.52 19.77 27.64
N PHE A 288 7.50 18.94 27.95
CA PHE A 288 7.52 18.12 29.16
C PHE A 288 8.53 18.66 30.19
N PRO A 289 8.26 18.48 31.51
CA PRO A 289 9.27 18.72 32.55
C PRO A 289 10.50 17.81 32.33
N ASP A 290 11.69 18.27 32.73
CA ASP A 290 12.96 17.56 32.50
C ASP A 290 12.94 16.11 33.03
N ALA A 291 12.30 15.86 34.17
CA ALA A 291 12.17 14.53 34.77
C ALA A 291 11.40 13.52 33.85
N TRP A 292 10.55 14.02 32.96
CA TRP A 292 9.72 13.20 32.07
C TRP A 292 10.32 13.00 30.68
N VAL A 293 11.41 13.69 30.33
CA VAL A 293 12.03 13.60 28.99
C VAL A 293 12.42 12.16 28.66
N ILE A 294 13.06 11.42 29.59
CA ILE A 294 13.47 10.03 29.35
C ILE A 294 12.25 9.08 29.19
N PRO A 295 11.25 9.06 30.09
CA PRO A 295 10.04 8.27 29.88
C PRO A 295 9.33 8.57 28.56
N VAL A 296 9.21 9.85 28.19
CA VAL A 296 8.57 10.29 26.94
C VAL A 296 9.42 9.87 25.73
N LEU A 297 10.73 9.97 25.81
CA LEU A 297 11.65 9.49 24.75
C LEU A 297 11.45 7.99 24.50
N CYS A 298 11.38 7.19 25.56
CA CYS A 298 11.12 5.75 25.42
C CYS A 298 9.74 5.49 24.79
N LEU A 299 8.72 6.23 25.20
CA LEU A 299 7.37 6.09 24.65
C LEU A 299 7.29 6.55 23.19
N ALA A 300 7.94 7.68 22.84
CA ALA A 300 8.04 8.18 21.47
C ALA A 300 8.78 7.19 20.56
N THR A 301 9.86 6.57 21.07
CA THR A 301 10.59 5.52 20.32
C THR A 301 9.71 4.30 20.07
N MET A 302 8.96 3.85 21.07
CA MET A 302 8.00 2.75 20.87
C MET A 302 6.92 3.13 19.85
N ALA A 303 6.39 4.35 19.92
CA ALA A 303 5.42 4.84 18.95
C ALA A 303 6.01 4.91 17.53
N ALA A 304 7.25 5.38 17.38
CA ALA A 304 7.96 5.44 16.08
C ALA A 304 8.23 4.03 15.51
N ILE A 305 8.57 3.05 16.35
CA ILE A 305 8.73 1.65 15.94
C ILE A 305 7.39 1.08 15.47
N ILE A 306 6.29 1.35 16.17
CA ILE A 306 4.96 0.87 15.80
C ILE A 306 4.49 1.53 14.50
N ALA A 307 4.69 2.85 14.35
CA ALA A 307 4.39 3.58 13.12
C ALA A 307 5.15 2.99 11.92
N SER A 308 6.44 2.77 12.07
CA SER A 308 7.29 2.14 11.06
C SER A 308 6.80 0.73 10.70
N GLN A 309 6.40 -0.06 11.69
CA GLN A 309 5.88 -1.41 11.49
C GLN A 309 4.59 -1.41 10.64
N ALA A 310 3.70 -0.48 10.89
CA ALA A 310 2.44 -0.34 10.17
C ALA A 310 2.68 -0.06 8.68
N VAL A 311 3.55 0.89 8.38
CA VAL A 311 3.89 1.26 7.00
C VAL A 311 4.60 0.13 6.25
N ILE A 312 5.52 -0.60 6.91
CA ILE A 312 6.19 -1.78 6.33
C ILE A 312 5.16 -2.87 5.97
N SER A 313 4.22 -3.14 6.88
CA SER A 313 3.13 -4.12 6.63
C SER A 313 2.23 -3.67 5.49
N GLY A 314 1.94 -2.37 5.40
CA GLY A 314 1.21 -1.75 4.29
C GLY A 314 1.91 -1.97 2.95
N ALA A 315 3.23 -1.82 2.90
CA ALA A 315 4.02 -2.06 1.70
C ALA A 315 3.98 -3.54 1.25
N TYR A 316 3.98 -4.51 2.20
CA TYR A 316 3.80 -5.91 1.84
C TYR A 316 2.41 -6.19 1.27
N SER A 317 1.36 -5.66 1.90
CA SER A 317 -0.03 -5.82 1.43
C SER A 317 -0.21 -5.23 0.04
N MET A 318 0.34 -4.05 -0.22
CA MET A 318 0.34 -3.42 -1.53
C MET A 318 1.13 -4.22 -2.56
N SER A 319 2.29 -4.78 -2.18
CA SER A 319 3.08 -5.66 -3.07
C SER A 319 2.30 -6.90 -3.47
N LYS A 320 1.58 -7.54 -2.53
CA LYS A 320 0.70 -8.68 -2.81
C LYS A 320 -0.41 -8.29 -3.81
N GLN A 321 -1.08 -7.16 -3.58
CA GLN A 321 -2.10 -6.65 -4.51
C GLN A 321 -1.50 -6.37 -5.90
N ALA A 322 -0.33 -5.74 -5.97
CA ALA A 322 0.35 -5.44 -7.23
C ALA A 322 0.74 -6.70 -8.01
N ILE A 323 1.18 -7.78 -7.33
CA ILE A 323 1.46 -9.07 -7.96
C ILE A 323 0.19 -9.67 -8.58
N GLN A 324 -0.92 -9.68 -7.82
CA GLN A 324 -2.17 -10.30 -8.25
C GLN A 324 -2.87 -9.50 -9.35
N LEU A 325 -2.77 -8.17 -9.31
CA LEU A 325 -3.24 -7.29 -10.38
C LEU A 325 -2.31 -7.29 -11.61
N GLY A 326 -1.18 -8.00 -11.55
CA GLY A 326 -0.27 -8.18 -12.67
C GLY A 326 0.71 -7.04 -12.92
N PHE A 327 0.95 -6.18 -11.93
CA PHE A 327 1.92 -5.07 -12.00
C PHE A 327 3.31 -5.44 -11.49
N LEU A 328 3.45 -6.52 -10.73
CA LEU A 328 4.74 -7.05 -10.27
C LEU A 328 4.86 -8.53 -10.61
N PRO A 329 6.11 -9.04 -10.77
CA PRO A 329 6.34 -10.48 -10.91
C PRO A 329 5.95 -11.21 -9.63
N ARG A 330 5.71 -12.52 -9.74
CA ARG A 330 5.49 -13.36 -8.57
C ARG A 330 6.73 -13.35 -7.69
N MET A 331 6.53 -13.07 -6.41
CA MET A 331 7.56 -13.08 -5.36
C MET A 331 7.15 -14.04 -4.23
N LYS A 332 8.13 -14.48 -3.46
CA LYS A 332 7.88 -15.33 -2.29
C LYS A 332 7.10 -14.56 -1.23
N ILE A 333 5.92 -15.06 -0.88
CA ILE A 333 5.07 -14.54 0.20
C ILE A 333 5.06 -15.58 1.31
N GLN A 334 5.40 -15.17 2.53
CA GLN A 334 5.35 -16.00 3.72
C GLN A 334 4.24 -15.51 4.62
N TYR A 335 3.35 -16.42 5.04
CA TYR A 335 2.28 -16.12 6.00
C TYR A 335 2.84 -16.30 7.40
N THR A 336 2.84 -15.24 8.20
CA THR A 336 3.42 -15.25 9.56
C THR A 336 2.39 -15.60 10.64
N SER A 337 1.10 -15.65 10.29
CA SER A 337 0.02 -16.05 11.20
C SER A 337 -0.92 -17.04 10.51
N ALA A 338 -1.26 -18.12 11.22
CA ALA A 338 -2.27 -19.08 10.76
C ALA A 338 -3.72 -18.57 10.95
N LYS A 339 -3.92 -17.60 11.86
CA LYS A 339 -5.25 -17.06 12.21
C LYS A 339 -5.59 -15.78 11.43
N GLU A 340 -4.59 -15.01 11.02
CA GLU A 340 -4.75 -13.73 10.34
C GLU A 340 -4.12 -13.77 8.96
N SER A 341 -4.92 -14.00 7.93
CA SER A 341 -4.48 -14.09 6.53
C SER A 341 -3.84 -12.80 5.97
N GLY A 342 -4.00 -11.68 6.67
CA GLY A 342 -3.40 -10.39 6.33
C GLY A 342 -1.95 -10.23 6.77
N GLN A 343 -1.48 -11.05 7.73
CA GLN A 343 -0.08 -10.97 8.20
C GLN A 343 0.86 -11.73 7.26
N ILE A 344 1.47 -10.99 6.36
CA ILE A 344 2.40 -11.51 5.37
C ILE A 344 3.79 -10.90 5.55
N TYR A 345 4.80 -11.65 5.17
CA TYR A 345 6.20 -11.22 5.08
C TYR A 345 6.73 -11.48 3.67
N MET A 346 7.35 -10.48 3.09
CA MET A 346 7.93 -10.54 1.75
C MET A 346 9.42 -10.22 1.83
N PRO A 347 10.32 -11.23 1.83
CA PRO A 347 11.76 -11.01 2.04
C PRO A 347 12.38 -9.99 1.10
N ALA A 348 12.07 -10.05 -0.21
CA ALA A 348 12.61 -9.13 -1.20
C ALA A 348 12.20 -7.67 -0.91
N VAL A 349 10.93 -7.43 -0.60
CA VAL A 349 10.43 -6.09 -0.27
C VAL A 349 11.03 -5.60 1.03
N ASN A 350 11.12 -6.46 2.05
CA ASN A 350 11.70 -6.12 3.34
C ASN A 350 13.13 -5.59 3.23
N TRP A 351 14.00 -6.33 2.55
CA TRP A 351 15.41 -5.94 2.44
C TRP A 351 15.63 -4.73 1.52
N LEU A 352 14.81 -4.58 0.47
CA LEU A 352 14.83 -3.39 -0.38
C LEU A 352 14.37 -2.14 0.38
N LEU A 353 13.30 -2.25 1.18
CA LEU A 353 12.86 -1.16 2.05
C LEU A 353 13.92 -0.80 3.07
N LEU A 354 14.53 -1.79 3.75
CA LEU A 354 15.61 -1.53 4.70
C LEU A 354 16.77 -0.76 4.03
N ALA A 355 17.20 -1.22 2.85
CA ALA A 355 18.27 -0.54 2.11
C ALA A 355 17.90 0.93 1.81
N GLY A 356 16.65 1.18 1.37
CA GLY A 356 16.14 2.53 1.15
C GLY A 356 16.09 3.38 2.41
N VAL A 357 15.59 2.81 3.52
CA VAL A 357 15.49 3.49 4.83
C VAL A 357 16.88 3.87 5.36
N LEU A 358 17.85 2.93 5.32
CA LEU A 358 19.22 3.20 5.76
C LEU A 358 19.88 4.26 4.87
N LEU A 359 19.66 4.19 3.55
CA LEU A 359 20.15 5.21 2.64
C LEU A 359 19.57 6.60 2.99
N ALA A 360 18.27 6.68 3.26
CA ALA A 360 17.62 7.93 3.67
C ALA A 360 18.21 8.47 4.99
N VAL A 361 18.36 7.62 6.03
CA VAL A 361 18.95 8.04 7.31
C VAL A 361 20.38 8.55 7.14
N LEU A 362 21.20 7.84 6.36
CA LEU A 362 22.62 8.21 6.17
C LEU A 362 22.81 9.45 5.30
N MET A 363 21.91 9.68 4.32
CA MET A 363 21.95 10.87 3.44
C MET A 363 21.46 12.12 4.17
N PHE A 364 20.30 12.04 4.81
CA PHE A 364 19.64 13.22 5.39
C PHE A 364 20.07 13.52 6.83
N LYS A 365 20.44 12.51 7.63
CA LYS A 365 21.02 12.60 8.98
C LYS A 365 20.12 13.19 10.07
N THR A 366 19.15 14.03 9.74
CA THR A 366 18.25 14.69 10.70
C THR A 366 16.79 14.53 10.25
N SER A 367 15.85 14.60 11.22
CA SER A 367 14.43 14.59 10.92
C SER A 367 14.01 15.82 10.09
N SER A 368 14.64 16.97 10.32
CA SER A 368 14.38 18.22 9.59
C SER A 368 14.72 18.11 8.09
N ASN A 369 15.87 17.51 7.74
CA ASN A 369 16.22 17.29 6.35
C ASN A 369 15.29 16.27 5.66
N LEU A 370 14.86 15.22 6.39
CA LEU A 370 13.87 14.26 5.89
C LEU A 370 12.48 14.87 5.72
N ALA A 371 12.11 15.83 6.55
CA ALA A 371 10.85 16.54 6.45
C ALA A 371 10.67 17.22 5.08
N GLY A 372 11.75 17.79 4.51
CA GLY A 372 11.77 18.33 3.16
C GLY A 372 11.48 17.27 2.08
N ALA A 373 11.98 16.05 2.29
CA ALA A 373 11.76 14.93 1.38
C ALA A 373 10.33 14.34 1.47
N TYR A 374 9.70 14.38 2.63
CA TYR A 374 8.49 13.63 2.94
C TYR A 374 7.24 14.17 2.22
N GLY A 375 7.01 15.47 2.30
CA GLY A 375 5.75 16.09 1.90
C GLY A 375 5.33 15.84 0.45
N ILE A 376 6.29 15.81 -0.50
CA ILE A 376 5.96 15.75 -1.93
C ILE A 376 5.34 14.41 -2.35
N ALA A 377 5.82 13.29 -1.82
CA ALA A 377 5.27 11.98 -2.13
C ALA A 377 3.82 11.85 -1.63
N VAL A 378 3.59 12.27 -0.38
CA VAL A 378 2.27 12.20 0.26
C VAL A 378 1.26 13.10 -0.47
N THR A 379 1.61 14.35 -0.78
CA THR A 379 0.70 15.27 -1.46
C THR A 379 0.38 14.84 -2.90
N LEU A 380 1.34 14.29 -3.64
CA LEU A 380 1.08 13.70 -4.97
C LEU A 380 0.16 12.48 -4.87
N THR A 381 0.35 11.61 -3.87
CA THR A 381 -0.56 10.48 -3.64
C THR A 381 -1.96 10.97 -3.28
N MET A 382 -2.10 12.01 -2.45
CA MET A 382 -3.37 12.64 -2.12
C MET A 382 -4.10 13.18 -3.37
N LEU A 383 -3.39 13.85 -4.28
CA LEU A 383 -3.94 14.35 -5.53
C LEU A 383 -4.43 13.21 -6.45
N ILE A 384 -3.64 12.13 -6.54
CA ILE A 384 -4.01 10.92 -7.29
C ILE A 384 -5.26 10.28 -6.69
N THR A 385 -5.29 10.11 -5.38
CA THR A 385 -6.43 9.53 -4.65
C THR A 385 -7.70 10.36 -4.87
N THR A 386 -7.62 11.68 -4.81
CA THR A 386 -8.76 12.57 -5.12
C THR A 386 -9.24 12.41 -6.56
N THR A 387 -8.31 12.34 -7.51
CA THR A 387 -8.61 12.16 -8.94
C THR A 387 -9.32 10.82 -9.18
N LEU A 388 -8.81 9.72 -8.62
CA LEU A 388 -9.43 8.39 -8.75
C LEU A 388 -10.80 8.34 -8.06
N THR A 389 -10.94 8.97 -6.90
CA THR A 389 -12.19 9.04 -6.13
C THR A 389 -13.32 9.71 -6.93
N TYR A 390 -13.03 10.69 -7.78
CA TYR A 390 -14.01 11.29 -8.67
C TYR A 390 -14.74 10.25 -9.52
N PHE A 391 -14.00 9.34 -10.15
CA PHE A 391 -14.60 8.30 -11.00
C PHE A 391 -15.47 7.33 -10.21
N VAL A 392 -15.08 7.02 -8.97
CA VAL A 392 -15.88 6.17 -8.08
C VAL A 392 -17.16 6.89 -7.64
N ILE A 393 -17.07 8.14 -7.19
CA ILE A 393 -18.23 8.94 -6.78
C ILE A 393 -19.23 9.09 -7.94
N ARG A 394 -18.74 9.42 -9.13
CA ARG A 394 -19.57 9.71 -10.29
C ARG A 394 -20.28 8.47 -10.84
N HIS A 395 -19.58 7.33 -10.91
CA HIS A 395 -20.08 6.14 -11.61
C HIS A 395 -20.61 5.05 -10.66
N SER A 396 -20.03 4.91 -9.46
CA SER A 396 -20.44 3.86 -8.52
C SER A 396 -21.47 4.34 -7.49
N TRP A 397 -21.38 5.61 -7.03
CA TRP A 397 -22.34 6.14 -6.05
C TRP A 397 -23.53 6.84 -6.70
N GLY A 398 -23.48 7.12 -8.01
CA GLY A 398 -24.58 7.71 -8.75
C GLY A 398 -24.96 9.13 -8.31
N LEU A 399 -24.04 9.86 -7.64
CA LEU A 399 -24.29 11.23 -7.22
C LEU A 399 -24.43 12.17 -8.44
N PRO A 400 -25.23 13.24 -8.32
CA PRO A 400 -25.38 14.22 -9.39
C PRO A 400 -24.03 14.82 -9.78
N ALA A 401 -23.85 15.09 -11.09
CA ALA A 401 -22.58 15.53 -11.65
C ALA A 401 -22.05 16.81 -10.99
N TRP A 402 -22.93 17.78 -10.72
CA TRP A 402 -22.54 19.06 -10.14
C TRP A 402 -21.94 18.90 -8.73
N LEU A 403 -22.50 17.99 -7.90
CA LEU A 403 -22.00 17.71 -6.56
C LEU A 403 -20.66 16.95 -6.61
N SER A 404 -20.57 15.93 -7.49
CA SER A 404 -19.36 15.15 -7.68
C SER A 404 -18.19 16.03 -8.17
N VAL A 405 -18.45 16.88 -9.18
CA VAL A 405 -17.47 17.80 -9.74
C VAL A 405 -17.10 18.88 -8.73
N GLY A 406 -18.09 19.51 -8.06
CA GLY A 406 -17.84 20.56 -7.07
C GLY A 406 -16.99 20.08 -5.90
N ALA A 407 -17.33 18.93 -5.30
CA ALA A 407 -16.54 18.34 -4.22
C ALA A 407 -15.12 17.96 -4.67
N THR A 408 -15.00 17.41 -5.88
CA THR A 408 -13.68 17.04 -6.44
C THR A 408 -12.82 18.26 -6.71
N ILE A 409 -13.36 19.33 -7.33
CA ILE A 409 -12.63 20.57 -7.57
C ILE A 409 -12.15 21.17 -6.25
N PHE A 410 -13.01 21.21 -5.24
CA PHE A 410 -12.63 21.73 -3.92
C PHE A 410 -11.41 21.01 -3.34
N PHE A 411 -11.41 19.66 -3.32
CA PHE A 411 -10.26 18.90 -2.81
C PHE A 411 -9.04 18.95 -3.73
N ILE A 412 -9.22 18.97 -5.06
CA ILE A 412 -8.11 19.11 -6.01
C ILE A 412 -7.40 20.46 -5.81
N LEU A 413 -8.11 21.54 -5.56
CA LEU A 413 -7.50 22.85 -5.30
C LEU A 413 -6.64 22.82 -4.04
N ILE A 414 -7.13 22.17 -2.96
CA ILE A 414 -6.36 21.96 -1.73
C ILE A 414 -5.12 21.10 -2.03
N ASP A 415 -5.29 19.99 -2.73
CA ASP A 415 -4.18 19.07 -3.04
C ASP A 415 -3.12 19.75 -3.94
N ILE A 416 -3.53 20.54 -4.93
CA ILE A 416 -2.61 21.31 -5.77
C ILE A 416 -1.83 22.34 -4.93
N LEU A 417 -2.50 23.04 -4.02
CA LEU A 417 -1.83 23.98 -3.10
C LEU A 417 -0.75 23.24 -2.29
N LEU A 418 -1.07 22.08 -1.73
CA LEU A 418 -0.13 21.26 -0.95
C LEU A 418 1.03 20.74 -1.82
N VAL A 419 0.74 20.23 -3.04
CA VAL A 419 1.77 19.75 -3.98
C VAL A 419 2.70 20.87 -4.38
N VAL A 420 2.17 22.05 -4.74
CA VAL A 420 2.99 23.21 -5.10
C VAL A 420 3.86 23.64 -3.92
N SER A 421 3.30 23.67 -2.71
CA SER A 421 4.06 24.02 -1.49
C SER A 421 5.23 23.06 -1.24
N CYS A 422 5.01 21.75 -1.42
CA CYS A 422 6.09 20.77 -1.28
C CYS A 422 7.09 20.81 -2.44
N ALA A 423 6.67 21.26 -3.64
CA ALA A 423 7.55 21.35 -4.80
C ALA A 423 8.66 22.40 -4.62
N PHE A 424 8.47 23.42 -3.78
CA PHE A 424 9.54 24.36 -3.42
C PHE A 424 10.70 23.69 -2.69
N LYS A 425 10.43 22.60 -1.96
CA LYS A 425 11.44 21.79 -1.26
C LYS A 425 11.98 20.63 -2.11
N LEU A 426 11.69 20.61 -3.43
CA LEU A 426 12.10 19.51 -4.32
C LEU A 426 13.62 19.28 -4.28
N PHE A 427 14.40 20.35 -4.35
CA PHE A 427 15.87 20.26 -4.34
C PHE A 427 16.46 20.07 -2.94
N ASP A 428 15.70 20.39 -1.88
CA ASP A 428 16.11 20.22 -0.48
C ASP A 428 15.85 18.78 0.05
N GLY A 429 15.48 17.85 -0.84
CA GLY A 429 15.26 16.45 -0.50
C GLY A 429 14.04 15.80 -1.15
N GLY A 430 13.06 16.59 -1.61
CA GLY A 430 11.83 16.09 -2.25
C GLY A 430 12.06 15.26 -3.52
N TRP A 431 13.22 15.39 -4.16
CA TRP A 431 13.61 14.56 -5.30
C TRP A 431 13.74 13.07 -4.95
N PHE A 432 14.14 12.73 -3.70
CA PHE A 432 14.44 11.37 -3.30
C PHE A 432 13.25 10.40 -3.43
N PRO A 433 12.07 10.65 -2.82
CA PRO A 433 10.91 9.79 -3.00
C PRO A 433 10.36 9.77 -4.42
N ILE A 434 10.50 10.87 -5.16
CA ILE A 434 10.08 10.93 -6.57
C ILE A 434 10.95 10.02 -7.44
N VAL A 435 12.27 10.07 -7.27
CA VAL A 435 13.20 9.20 -8.01
C VAL A 435 12.93 7.73 -7.67
N LEU A 436 12.73 7.41 -6.39
CA LEU A 436 12.37 6.06 -5.96
C LEU A 436 11.03 5.62 -6.57
N GLY A 437 10.00 6.46 -6.48
CA GLY A 437 8.69 6.20 -7.06
C GLY A 437 8.74 6.01 -8.58
N LEU A 438 9.48 6.86 -9.31
CA LEU A 438 9.68 6.73 -10.76
C LEU A 438 10.44 5.45 -11.13
N ALA A 439 11.48 5.08 -10.37
CA ALA A 439 12.21 3.84 -10.62
C ALA A 439 11.28 2.62 -10.46
N LEU A 440 10.49 2.58 -9.39
CA LEU A 440 9.49 1.52 -9.18
C LEU A 440 8.37 1.56 -10.24
N PHE A 441 7.93 2.75 -10.65
CA PHE A 441 6.94 2.90 -11.73
C PHE A 441 7.46 2.34 -13.06
N VAL A 442 8.73 2.58 -13.37
CA VAL A 442 9.38 1.97 -14.55
C VAL A 442 9.37 0.45 -14.45
N VAL A 443 9.71 -0.11 -13.30
CA VAL A 443 9.67 -1.57 -13.06
C VAL A 443 8.25 -2.12 -13.25
N MET A 444 7.26 -1.54 -12.56
CA MET A 444 5.87 -2.01 -12.60
C MET A 444 5.22 -1.84 -13.98
N SER A 445 5.42 -0.69 -14.61
CA SER A 445 4.90 -0.42 -15.97
C SER A 445 5.58 -1.29 -17.03
N THR A 446 6.87 -1.61 -16.85
CA THR A 446 7.60 -2.53 -17.74
C THR A 446 7.08 -3.95 -17.62
N TRP A 447 6.87 -4.42 -16.37
CA TRP A 447 6.29 -5.73 -16.13
C TRP A 447 4.88 -5.86 -16.74
N TRP A 448 4.00 -4.91 -16.45
CA TRP A 448 2.64 -4.90 -17.00
C TRP A 448 2.62 -4.89 -18.52
N ARG A 449 3.45 -4.03 -19.16
CA ARG A 449 3.55 -3.96 -20.62
C ARG A 449 4.14 -5.23 -21.22
N GLY A 450 5.22 -5.75 -20.62
CA GLY A 450 5.87 -6.97 -21.07
C GLY A 450 4.94 -8.18 -21.01
N ARG A 451 4.18 -8.33 -19.91
CA ARG A 451 3.15 -9.38 -19.83
C ARG A 451 2.07 -9.25 -20.90
N LYS A 452 1.64 -8.03 -21.19
CA LYS A 452 0.64 -7.78 -22.25
C LYS A 452 1.18 -8.18 -23.64
N LEU A 453 2.45 -7.89 -23.92
CA LEU A 453 3.09 -8.30 -25.17
C LEU A 453 3.27 -9.82 -25.25
N LEU A 454 3.72 -10.45 -24.16
CA LEU A 454 3.85 -11.90 -24.05
C LEU A 454 2.52 -12.61 -24.35
N MET A 455 1.42 -12.15 -23.69
CA MET A 455 0.10 -12.70 -23.93
C MET A 455 -0.34 -12.54 -25.39
N LYS A 456 -0.07 -11.37 -25.98
CA LYS A 456 -0.39 -11.13 -27.40
C LYS A 456 0.40 -12.06 -28.34
N SER A 457 1.68 -12.35 -28.03
CA SER A 457 2.49 -13.30 -28.82
C SER A 457 1.93 -14.71 -28.70
N ILE A 458 1.63 -15.17 -27.47
CA ILE A 458 1.03 -16.50 -27.24
C ILE A 458 -0.30 -16.64 -27.96
N GLN A 459 -1.14 -15.61 -27.95
CA GLN A 459 -2.44 -15.63 -28.65
C GLN A 459 -2.28 -15.68 -30.18
N LYS A 460 -1.29 -14.96 -30.71
CA LYS A 460 -1.05 -14.91 -32.16
C LYS A 460 -0.54 -16.24 -32.70
N ASP A 461 0.36 -16.89 -31.97
CA ASP A 461 1.03 -18.13 -32.42
C ASP A 461 0.31 -19.41 -31.93
N GLY A 462 -0.73 -19.24 -31.06
CA GLY A 462 -1.49 -20.34 -30.46
C GLY A 462 -2.54 -20.93 -31.42
N ILE A 463 -2.65 -22.25 -31.45
CA ILE A 463 -3.68 -23.00 -32.19
C ILE A 463 -5.00 -22.90 -31.41
N ASP A 464 -6.12 -22.70 -32.10
CA ASP A 464 -7.44 -22.68 -31.47
C ASP A 464 -7.86 -24.07 -30.99
N LEU A 465 -8.30 -24.16 -29.75
CA LEU A 465 -8.67 -25.43 -29.12
C LEU A 465 -9.86 -26.09 -29.84
N SER A 466 -10.81 -25.28 -30.30
CA SER A 466 -11.99 -25.74 -31.06
C SER A 466 -11.65 -26.35 -32.43
N GLU A 467 -10.59 -25.86 -33.08
CA GLU A 467 -10.13 -26.40 -34.34
C GLU A 467 -9.23 -27.62 -34.13
N PHE A 468 -8.48 -27.65 -33.06
CA PHE A 468 -7.53 -28.70 -32.76
C PHE A 468 -8.20 -30.00 -32.29
N LEU A 469 -9.20 -29.94 -31.38
CA LEU A 469 -9.82 -31.13 -30.80
C LEU A 469 -10.45 -32.08 -31.83
N PRO A 470 -11.12 -31.62 -32.90
CA PRO A 470 -11.66 -32.50 -33.95
C PRO A 470 -10.60 -33.24 -34.75
N THR A 471 -9.39 -32.62 -34.88
CA THR A 471 -8.29 -33.21 -35.66
C THR A 471 -7.55 -34.35 -34.92
N LEU A 472 -7.74 -34.44 -33.59
CA LEU A 472 -7.10 -35.49 -32.80
C LEU A 472 -7.71 -36.86 -33.10
N ASN A 473 -6.90 -37.78 -33.62
CA ASN A 473 -7.28 -39.17 -33.73
C ASN A 473 -7.03 -39.89 -32.39
N VAL A 474 -7.96 -39.72 -31.47
CA VAL A 474 -7.84 -40.13 -30.06
C VAL A 474 -7.69 -41.65 -29.90
N GLU A 475 -8.16 -42.44 -30.87
CA GLU A 475 -8.09 -43.90 -30.87
C GLU A 475 -6.68 -44.44 -31.14
N GLN A 476 -5.84 -43.67 -31.83
CA GLN A 476 -4.47 -44.05 -32.16
C GLN A 476 -3.40 -43.55 -31.17
N ILE A 477 -3.82 -42.81 -30.13
CA ILE A 477 -2.91 -42.24 -29.15
C ILE A 477 -2.94 -43.08 -27.87
N ASN A 478 -1.77 -43.40 -27.30
CA ASN A 478 -1.68 -44.08 -26.01
C ASN A 478 -2.32 -43.25 -24.90
N ARG A 479 -3.22 -43.86 -24.11
CA ARG A 479 -3.90 -43.20 -23.02
C ARG A 479 -3.38 -43.65 -21.65
N ALA A 480 -2.98 -42.66 -20.83
CA ALA A 480 -2.73 -42.87 -19.41
C ALA A 480 -4.03 -42.70 -18.63
N TYR A 481 -4.27 -43.55 -17.65
CA TYR A 481 -5.52 -43.53 -16.82
C TYR A 481 -5.70 -42.33 -15.93
N ARG A 482 -4.66 -41.48 -15.77
CA ARG A 482 -4.65 -40.35 -14.83
C ARG A 482 -5.24 -39.07 -15.43
N THR A 483 -5.45 -38.07 -14.59
CA THR A 483 -5.83 -36.72 -15.01
C THR A 483 -4.59 -35.87 -15.28
N ALA A 484 -4.56 -35.20 -16.42
CA ALA A 484 -3.57 -34.19 -16.73
C ALA A 484 -4.19 -32.78 -16.64
N VAL A 485 -3.58 -31.88 -15.87
CA VAL A 485 -3.97 -30.48 -15.76
C VAL A 485 -2.94 -29.64 -16.47
N TYR A 486 -3.38 -28.88 -17.47
CA TYR A 486 -2.57 -27.97 -18.29
C TYR A 486 -2.95 -26.52 -17.99
N PRO A 487 -2.20 -25.82 -17.12
CA PRO A 487 -2.43 -24.39 -16.91
C PRO A 487 -2.14 -23.62 -18.20
N VAL A 488 -3.11 -22.81 -18.61
CA VAL A 488 -3.07 -22.00 -19.83
C VAL A 488 -3.58 -20.60 -19.54
N ALA A 489 -2.96 -19.63 -20.20
CA ALA A 489 -3.32 -18.22 -19.98
C ALA A 489 -4.57 -17.80 -20.77
N ASP A 490 -4.82 -18.44 -21.92
CA ASP A 490 -5.99 -18.22 -22.77
C ASP A 490 -6.78 -19.53 -22.87
N PRO A 491 -8.03 -19.59 -22.37
CA PRO A 491 -8.83 -20.81 -22.34
C PRO A 491 -9.17 -21.37 -23.72
N ASP A 492 -9.13 -20.54 -24.77
CA ASP A 492 -9.52 -20.93 -26.13
C ASP A 492 -8.33 -21.44 -26.95
N LYS A 493 -7.11 -21.40 -26.38
CA LYS A 493 -5.89 -21.87 -27.05
C LYS A 493 -5.39 -23.20 -26.50
N VAL A 494 -4.76 -24.00 -27.38
CA VAL A 494 -4.14 -25.26 -26.98
C VAL A 494 -2.89 -24.99 -26.14
N PRO A 495 -2.78 -25.57 -24.93
CA PRO A 495 -1.58 -25.41 -24.10
C PRO A 495 -0.34 -25.98 -24.81
N MET A 496 0.75 -25.23 -24.84
CA MET A 496 2.01 -25.68 -25.42
C MET A 496 2.52 -26.96 -24.73
N ALA A 497 2.31 -27.12 -23.45
CA ALA A 497 2.65 -28.32 -22.70
C ALA A 497 1.88 -29.57 -23.24
N LEU A 498 0.61 -29.42 -23.64
CA LEU A 498 -0.16 -30.48 -24.26
C LEU A 498 0.43 -30.86 -25.64
N LEU A 499 0.76 -29.84 -26.48
CA LEU A 499 1.37 -30.08 -27.79
C LEU A 499 2.72 -30.80 -27.67
N HIS A 500 3.57 -30.40 -26.73
CA HIS A 500 4.84 -31.06 -26.45
C HIS A 500 4.65 -32.50 -25.97
N ASN A 501 3.68 -32.75 -25.07
CA ASN A 501 3.37 -34.08 -24.56
C ASN A 501 2.89 -35.02 -25.70
N LEU A 502 2.01 -34.51 -26.56
CA LEU A 502 1.55 -35.25 -27.72
C LEU A 502 2.64 -35.51 -28.74
N LYS A 503 3.46 -34.49 -29.06
CA LYS A 503 4.51 -34.59 -30.09
C LYS A 503 5.66 -35.51 -29.69
N HIS A 504 6.10 -35.41 -28.42
CA HIS A 504 7.32 -36.08 -27.98
C HIS A 504 7.05 -37.39 -27.24
N ASN A 505 6.01 -37.42 -26.39
CA ASN A 505 5.68 -38.60 -25.60
C ASN A 505 4.60 -39.47 -26.24
N GLN A 506 3.83 -38.93 -27.20
CA GLN A 506 2.71 -39.64 -27.86
C GLN A 506 1.66 -40.19 -26.85
N VAL A 507 1.45 -39.47 -25.76
CA VAL A 507 0.54 -39.85 -24.67
C VAL A 507 -0.53 -38.79 -24.46
N LEU A 508 -1.77 -39.24 -24.29
CA LEU A 508 -2.90 -38.45 -23.86
C LEU A 508 -3.49 -39.05 -22.58
N HIS A 509 -3.87 -38.22 -21.63
CA HIS A 509 -4.49 -38.72 -20.40
C HIS A 509 -5.99 -39.00 -20.59
N ALA A 510 -6.56 -39.83 -19.73
CA ALA A 510 -7.98 -40.14 -19.76
C ALA A 510 -8.83 -38.89 -19.58
N SER A 511 -8.42 -38.03 -18.64
CA SER A 511 -9.00 -36.70 -18.43
C SER A 511 -7.93 -35.63 -18.64
N ASN A 512 -8.21 -34.64 -19.48
CA ASN A 512 -7.31 -33.53 -19.83
C ASN A 512 -8.00 -32.22 -19.48
N VAL A 513 -7.49 -31.51 -18.49
CA VAL A 513 -8.07 -30.28 -17.96
C VAL A 513 -7.27 -29.07 -18.41
N MET A 514 -7.87 -28.20 -19.22
CA MET A 514 -7.33 -26.88 -19.59
C MET A 514 -7.68 -25.92 -18.46
N LEU A 515 -6.69 -25.57 -17.64
CA LEU A 515 -6.88 -24.77 -16.43
C LEU A 515 -6.50 -23.31 -16.68
N THR A 516 -7.45 -22.40 -16.57
CA THR A 516 -7.21 -20.96 -16.62
C THR A 516 -7.41 -20.33 -15.26
N VAL A 517 -6.47 -19.52 -14.80
CA VAL A 517 -6.57 -18.77 -13.54
C VAL A 517 -6.77 -17.31 -13.84
N VAL A 518 -7.88 -16.76 -13.35
CA VAL A 518 -8.26 -15.36 -13.53
C VAL A 518 -8.20 -14.64 -12.19
N PHE A 519 -7.49 -13.52 -12.14
CA PHE A 519 -7.52 -12.60 -11.01
C PHE A 519 -8.51 -11.47 -11.30
N GLU A 520 -9.54 -11.42 -10.47
CA GLU A 520 -10.60 -10.40 -10.59
C GLU A 520 -10.19 -9.08 -9.93
N SER A 521 -10.82 -8.00 -10.34
CA SER A 521 -10.65 -6.66 -9.74
C SER A 521 -11.31 -6.51 -8.36
N VAL A 522 -11.96 -7.57 -7.86
CA VAL A 522 -12.53 -7.63 -6.51
C VAL A 522 -11.54 -8.29 -5.52
N PRO A 523 -11.57 -7.93 -4.25
CA PRO A 523 -10.64 -8.52 -3.27
C PRO A 523 -10.84 -10.01 -3.07
N TRP A 524 -12.08 -10.44 -2.95
CA TRP A 524 -12.43 -11.81 -2.60
C TRP A 524 -13.43 -12.42 -3.56
N VAL A 525 -13.15 -13.63 -4.01
CA VAL A 525 -14.09 -14.50 -4.73
C VAL A 525 -14.42 -15.67 -3.82
N GLY A 526 -15.70 -15.88 -3.52
CA GLY A 526 -16.18 -16.98 -2.70
C GLY A 526 -16.15 -18.32 -3.45
N ASN A 527 -16.25 -19.44 -2.71
CA ASN A 527 -16.14 -20.78 -3.29
C ASN A 527 -17.21 -21.07 -4.35
N LEU A 528 -18.43 -20.57 -4.19
CA LEU A 528 -19.54 -20.76 -5.14
C LEU A 528 -19.25 -20.19 -6.53
N ASN A 529 -18.45 -19.12 -6.63
CA ASN A 529 -18.08 -18.47 -7.89
C ASN A 529 -16.62 -18.72 -8.25
N ARG A 530 -15.95 -19.63 -7.53
CA ARG A 530 -14.52 -19.90 -7.67
C ARG A 530 -14.18 -20.68 -8.91
N VAL A 531 -15.00 -21.66 -9.24
CA VAL A 531 -14.72 -22.63 -10.28
C VAL A 531 -15.87 -22.65 -11.29
N GLU A 532 -15.52 -22.56 -12.56
CA GLU A 532 -16.40 -22.75 -13.70
C GLU A 532 -15.87 -23.90 -14.53
N VAL A 533 -16.70 -24.91 -14.80
CA VAL A 533 -16.34 -26.12 -15.55
C VAL A 533 -17.16 -26.21 -16.82
N LYS A 534 -16.48 -26.40 -17.94
CA LYS A 534 -17.09 -26.66 -19.24
C LYS A 534 -16.55 -27.95 -19.82
N SER A 535 -17.45 -28.92 -20.07
CA SER A 535 -17.10 -30.12 -20.82
C SER A 535 -16.92 -29.79 -22.29
N LEU A 536 -15.81 -30.24 -22.87
CA LEU A 536 -15.55 -30.09 -24.32
C LEU A 536 -15.95 -31.38 -25.04
N SER A 537 -15.02 -32.24 -25.36
CA SER A 537 -15.29 -33.54 -25.98
C SER A 537 -14.14 -34.50 -25.71
N ARG A 538 -14.38 -35.81 -25.83
CA ARG A 538 -13.33 -36.84 -25.82
C ARG A 538 -12.41 -36.83 -24.58
N GLY A 539 -12.93 -36.47 -23.40
CA GLY A 539 -12.17 -36.41 -22.13
C GLY A 539 -11.37 -35.10 -21.95
N PHE A 540 -11.76 -34.04 -22.65
CA PHE A 540 -11.23 -32.69 -22.46
C PHE A 540 -12.21 -31.81 -21.70
N TRP A 541 -11.65 -31.04 -20.76
CA TRP A 541 -12.39 -30.14 -19.87
C TRP A 541 -11.72 -28.78 -19.85
N GLN A 542 -12.52 -27.74 -19.82
CA GLN A 542 -12.05 -26.37 -19.60
C GLN A 542 -12.48 -25.96 -18.19
N VAL A 543 -11.52 -25.61 -17.36
CA VAL A 543 -11.75 -25.20 -15.98
C VAL A 543 -11.20 -23.80 -15.79
N THR A 544 -12.07 -22.85 -15.39
CA THR A 544 -11.66 -21.50 -15.05
C THR A 544 -11.73 -21.33 -13.53
N VAL A 545 -10.60 -21.00 -12.92
CA VAL A 545 -10.52 -20.72 -11.48
C VAL A 545 -10.34 -19.21 -11.27
N ARG A 546 -11.25 -18.61 -10.50
CA ARG A 546 -11.29 -17.17 -10.24
C ARG A 546 -10.81 -16.86 -8.83
N TYR A 547 -9.88 -15.93 -8.71
CA TYR A 547 -9.39 -15.40 -7.44
C TYR A 547 -9.55 -13.89 -7.40
N GLY A 548 -9.95 -13.35 -6.25
CA GLY A 548 -9.80 -11.93 -5.99
C GLY A 548 -8.36 -11.58 -5.60
N PHE A 549 -8.00 -10.29 -5.68
CA PHE A 549 -6.62 -9.85 -5.42
C PHE A 549 -6.16 -9.96 -3.95
N MET A 550 -7.03 -10.35 -3.04
CA MET A 550 -6.68 -10.69 -1.65
C MET A 550 -6.73 -12.20 -1.37
N ASN A 551 -7.31 -13.00 -2.26
CA ASN A 551 -7.29 -14.45 -2.13
C ASN A 551 -5.85 -15.00 -2.16
N THR A 552 -5.63 -16.13 -1.52
CA THR A 552 -4.41 -16.92 -1.68
C THR A 552 -4.66 -17.99 -2.72
N PRO A 553 -3.98 -17.98 -3.88
CA PRO A 553 -4.17 -19.01 -4.89
C PRO A 553 -3.77 -20.38 -4.35
N ASP A 554 -4.64 -21.37 -4.55
CA ASP A 554 -4.43 -22.75 -4.16
C ASP A 554 -5.19 -23.61 -5.16
N ILE A 555 -4.49 -24.07 -6.19
CA ILE A 555 -5.11 -24.78 -7.32
C ILE A 555 -5.61 -26.16 -6.91
N PRO A 556 -4.86 -27.00 -6.18
CA PRO A 556 -5.38 -28.28 -5.72
C PRO A 556 -6.71 -28.14 -4.99
N LYS A 557 -6.77 -27.21 -4.03
CA LYS A 557 -8.00 -26.95 -3.25
C LYS A 557 -9.15 -26.39 -4.11
N ALA A 558 -8.85 -25.62 -5.15
CA ALA A 558 -9.87 -25.15 -6.08
C ALA A 558 -10.38 -26.27 -6.98
N LEU A 559 -9.54 -27.23 -7.35
CA LEU A 559 -9.95 -28.37 -8.15
C LEU A 559 -10.83 -29.37 -7.37
N GLU A 560 -10.75 -29.42 -6.03
CA GLU A 560 -11.72 -30.17 -5.21
C GLU A 560 -13.15 -29.67 -5.40
N LEU A 561 -13.34 -28.37 -5.65
CA LEU A 561 -14.67 -27.78 -5.86
C LEU A 561 -15.30 -28.18 -7.20
N THR A 562 -14.54 -28.78 -8.14
CA THR A 562 -15.07 -29.23 -9.43
C THR A 562 -16.02 -30.42 -9.28
N ASP A 563 -15.94 -31.18 -8.19
CA ASP A 563 -16.84 -32.29 -7.90
C ASP A 563 -18.30 -31.85 -7.82
N GLU A 564 -18.55 -30.65 -7.26
CA GLU A 564 -19.89 -30.05 -7.14
C GLU A 564 -20.49 -29.68 -8.50
N VAL A 565 -19.65 -29.55 -9.54
CA VAL A 565 -20.03 -29.11 -10.90
C VAL A 565 -19.89 -30.24 -11.93
N GLY A 566 -19.73 -31.49 -11.47
CA GLY A 566 -19.79 -32.69 -12.31
C GLY A 566 -18.45 -33.18 -12.88
N LEU A 567 -17.31 -32.61 -12.46
CA LEU A 567 -15.98 -33.10 -12.84
C LEU A 567 -15.23 -33.60 -11.61
N LYS A 568 -15.17 -34.94 -11.43
CA LYS A 568 -14.39 -35.57 -10.37
C LYS A 568 -12.91 -35.61 -10.72
N ILE A 569 -12.07 -35.00 -9.89
CA ILE A 569 -10.61 -34.98 -10.03
C ILE A 569 -10.00 -35.59 -8.77
N SER A 570 -9.31 -36.72 -8.92
CA SER A 570 -8.49 -37.31 -7.86
C SER A 570 -7.16 -36.58 -7.80
N LEU A 571 -6.89 -35.81 -6.76
CA LEU A 571 -5.64 -35.03 -6.62
C LEU A 571 -4.41 -35.94 -6.59
N PHE A 572 -4.50 -37.16 -6.03
CA PHE A 572 -3.40 -38.13 -5.99
C PHE A 572 -3.06 -38.72 -7.37
N GLU A 573 -4.01 -38.70 -8.31
CA GLU A 573 -3.85 -39.21 -9.66
C GLU A 573 -3.74 -38.08 -10.70
N THR A 574 -3.46 -36.86 -10.25
CA THR A 574 -3.36 -35.69 -11.11
C THR A 574 -1.90 -35.32 -11.36
N THR A 575 -1.57 -35.09 -12.63
CA THR A 575 -0.27 -34.56 -13.04
C THR A 575 -0.47 -33.15 -13.63
N TYR A 576 0.32 -32.20 -13.17
CA TYR A 576 0.30 -30.81 -13.66
C TYR A 576 1.40 -30.59 -14.68
N PHE A 577 1.05 -30.30 -15.92
CA PHE A 577 1.98 -30.01 -17.01
C PHE A 577 2.13 -28.52 -17.18
N LEU A 578 3.24 -27.95 -16.71
CA LEU A 578 3.50 -26.52 -16.77
C LEU A 578 4.34 -26.15 -17.99
N SER A 579 3.93 -25.10 -18.71
CA SER A 579 4.80 -24.45 -19.70
C SER A 579 5.70 -23.43 -19.00
N ARG A 580 7.02 -23.66 -19.03
CA ARG A 580 8.00 -22.68 -18.54
C ARG A 580 8.46 -21.81 -19.71
N GLU A 581 7.91 -20.61 -19.80
CA GLU A 581 8.20 -19.67 -20.87
C GLU A 581 9.50 -18.93 -20.59
N THR A 582 10.49 -19.11 -21.48
CA THR A 582 11.72 -18.30 -21.47
C THR A 582 11.55 -17.15 -22.46
N VAL A 583 11.49 -15.95 -21.92
CA VAL A 583 11.36 -14.72 -22.71
C VAL A 583 12.68 -14.40 -23.42
N VAL A 584 12.62 -14.28 -24.74
CA VAL A 584 13.75 -13.88 -25.58
C VAL A 584 13.45 -12.49 -26.16
N PRO A 585 14.23 -11.45 -25.76
CA PRO A 585 14.06 -10.10 -26.32
C PRO A 585 14.32 -10.09 -27.83
N THR A 586 13.39 -9.51 -28.59
CA THR A 586 13.52 -9.40 -30.05
C THR A 586 13.29 -7.96 -30.48
N PRO A 587 14.22 -7.31 -31.22
CA PRO A 587 14.08 -5.92 -31.64
C PRO A 587 12.77 -5.68 -32.41
N GLY A 588 12.04 -4.62 -32.07
CA GLY A 588 10.82 -4.21 -32.79
C GLY A 588 9.51 -4.71 -32.21
N SER A 589 9.50 -5.37 -31.06
CA SER A 589 8.31 -5.98 -30.43
C SER A 589 7.35 -5.00 -29.76
N GLY A 590 7.61 -3.70 -29.78
CA GLY A 590 6.71 -2.66 -29.23
C GLY A 590 7.11 -2.12 -27.85
N MET A 591 8.32 -2.40 -27.40
CA MET A 591 8.94 -1.85 -26.19
C MET A 591 10.41 -1.45 -26.49
N ALA A 592 10.99 -0.50 -25.72
CA ALA A 592 12.39 -0.13 -25.86
C ALA A 592 13.30 -1.30 -25.42
N LYS A 593 14.44 -1.53 -26.07
CA LYS A 593 15.37 -2.65 -25.80
C LYS A 593 15.73 -2.83 -24.34
N TRP A 594 16.04 -1.74 -23.63
CA TRP A 594 16.41 -1.81 -22.21
C TRP A 594 15.24 -2.29 -21.33
N ARG A 595 14.00 -1.93 -21.70
CA ARG A 595 12.79 -2.41 -21.00
C ARG A 595 12.51 -3.88 -21.29
N GLU A 596 12.77 -4.35 -22.53
CA GLU A 596 12.68 -5.78 -22.90
C GLU A 596 13.67 -6.61 -22.09
N GLN A 597 14.92 -6.15 -21.97
CA GLN A 597 15.95 -6.78 -21.14
C GLN A 597 15.55 -6.80 -19.65
N LEU A 598 15.02 -5.67 -19.15
CA LEU A 598 14.52 -5.58 -17.78
C LEU A 598 13.37 -6.59 -17.56
N PHE A 599 12.40 -6.65 -18.48
CA PHE A 599 11.29 -7.59 -18.39
C PHE A 599 11.78 -9.05 -18.44
N ALA A 600 12.68 -9.40 -19.35
CA ALA A 600 13.26 -10.74 -19.45
C ALA A 600 14.03 -11.13 -18.16
N THR A 601 14.74 -10.18 -17.55
CA THR A 601 15.43 -10.39 -16.27
C THR A 601 14.43 -10.60 -15.13
N MET A 602 13.38 -9.79 -15.05
CA MET A 602 12.31 -9.95 -14.06
C MET A 602 11.57 -11.28 -14.25
N SER A 603 11.32 -11.70 -15.50
CA SER A 603 10.64 -12.96 -15.82
C SER A 603 11.46 -14.17 -15.38
N ARG A 604 12.78 -14.13 -15.57
CA ARG A 604 13.69 -15.21 -15.13
C ARG A 604 13.77 -15.34 -13.60
N ASN A 605 13.69 -14.21 -12.90
CA ASN A 605 13.75 -14.14 -11.43
C ASN A 605 12.37 -14.18 -10.76
N ALA A 606 11.30 -14.30 -11.52
CA ALA A 606 9.94 -14.44 -10.98
C ALA A 606 9.81 -15.73 -10.18
N GLY A 607 9.07 -15.69 -9.10
CA GLY A 607 8.77 -16.86 -8.27
C GLY A 607 8.12 -18.00 -9.06
N GLY A 608 8.45 -19.24 -8.70
CA GLY A 608 7.95 -20.44 -9.34
C GLY A 608 6.41 -20.51 -9.35
N VAL A 609 5.88 -21.03 -10.43
CA VAL A 609 4.42 -21.28 -10.57
C VAL A 609 3.95 -22.29 -9.53
N VAL A 610 4.79 -23.30 -9.24
CA VAL A 610 4.53 -24.39 -8.30
C VAL A 610 4.24 -23.84 -6.89
N ASP A 611 5.15 -23.03 -6.36
CA ASP A 611 4.99 -22.44 -5.02
C ASP A 611 3.83 -21.44 -4.97
N PHE A 612 3.66 -20.65 -6.02
CA PHE A 612 2.64 -19.60 -6.04
C PHE A 612 1.21 -20.18 -6.04
N PHE A 613 1.00 -21.27 -6.75
CA PHE A 613 -0.30 -21.97 -6.84
C PHE A 613 -0.41 -23.18 -5.91
N LYS A 614 0.60 -23.41 -5.07
CA LYS A 614 0.68 -24.53 -4.10
C LYS A 614 0.52 -25.91 -4.76
N LEU A 615 1.09 -26.06 -5.94
CA LEU A 615 1.06 -27.37 -6.62
C LEU A 615 1.98 -28.36 -5.88
N PRO A 616 1.58 -29.65 -5.76
CA PRO A 616 2.45 -30.67 -5.17
C PRO A 616 3.64 -30.92 -6.08
N SER A 617 4.86 -30.72 -5.57
CA SER A 617 6.10 -30.75 -6.35
C SER A 617 6.37 -32.10 -7.05
N ASN A 618 5.90 -33.19 -6.44
CA ASN A 618 6.01 -34.56 -6.98
C ASN A 618 5.01 -34.88 -8.11
N ALA A 619 4.04 -33.99 -8.37
CA ALA A 619 3.01 -34.17 -9.39
C ALA A 619 3.17 -33.16 -10.55
N VAL A 620 4.30 -32.47 -10.64
CA VAL A 620 4.55 -31.43 -11.66
C VAL A 620 5.56 -31.90 -12.70
N VAL A 621 5.24 -31.65 -13.98
CA VAL A 621 6.13 -31.81 -15.13
C VAL A 621 6.29 -30.43 -15.78
N GLU A 622 7.51 -29.88 -15.81
CA GLU A 622 7.82 -28.61 -16.46
C GLU A 622 8.37 -28.81 -17.87
N LEU A 623 7.75 -28.16 -18.83
CA LEU A 623 8.15 -28.19 -20.25
C LEU A 623 8.59 -26.79 -20.68
N GLY A 624 9.84 -26.64 -21.10
CA GLY A 624 10.44 -25.38 -21.51
C GLY A 624 9.99 -24.93 -22.90
N THR A 625 9.51 -23.68 -23.01
CA THR A 625 9.16 -23.03 -24.27
C THR A 625 9.86 -21.68 -24.38
N ARG A 626 10.38 -21.32 -25.55
CA ARG A 626 10.97 -19.99 -25.80
C ARG A 626 9.95 -19.12 -26.53
N VAL A 627 9.68 -17.96 -25.98
CA VAL A 627 8.76 -16.98 -26.56
C VAL A 627 9.52 -15.70 -26.89
N GLN A 628 9.41 -15.24 -28.12
CA GLN A 628 10.00 -13.99 -28.60
C GLN A 628 9.05 -12.82 -28.25
N ILE A 629 9.61 -11.76 -27.67
CA ILE A 629 8.90 -10.51 -27.39
C ILE A 629 9.75 -9.33 -27.82
#